data_58629d4342f0cf20a8050618437f1786
#
_entry.id   58629d4342f0cf20a8050618437f1786
#
_cell.length_a   1.000
_cell.length_b   1.000
_cell.length_c   1.000
_cell.angle_alpha   90.00
_cell.angle_beta   90.00
_cell.angle_gamma   90.00
#
_symmetry.space_group_name_H-M   'P 1'
#
loop_
_entity.id
_entity.type
_entity.pdbx_description
1 polymer ?
#
loop_
_entity_poly.entity_id
_entity_poly.type
_entity_poly.pdbx_seq_one_letter_code
_entity_poly.pdbx_strand_id
1 'polypeptide(L)'
;MSLPKPTENSTALITGASGGIGAEIARELARRGHGVVLVARRKSRLETLAKELSGEYGIRAETIAADLAKPASRSRISGRITELGLEVDILVNNAGFATGGPFHAADPARELEQVQVLVEAVVVLTSTFLPDMVRRRRGAILNVASTAAMQPLPYAAGYSAAKAYVLTFSEALHAEVQGHGVTVTALAPGPVETDFWQVAGWQAGGQSFERAVPSPALISAQDAARAGVDGLASGKRVVVPGLPMRAAMLATRYIPHAVKLPVIERVMRGRD
;
A
#
# COMPACT_ATOMS: atom_id res chain seq x y z
N MET A 1 -7.51 5.39 -19.18
CA MET A 1 -8.17 6.37 -18.31
C MET A 1 -7.08 7.21 -17.66
N SER A 2 -7.28 8.49 -17.41
CA SER A 2 -6.32 9.33 -16.67
C SER A 2 -6.77 9.42 -15.21
N LEU A 3 -5.88 9.84 -14.30
CA LEU A 3 -6.30 10.23 -12.96
C LEU A 3 -7.43 11.28 -13.03
N PRO A 4 -8.32 11.34 -12.04
CA PRO A 4 -9.28 12.44 -11.91
C PRO A 4 -8.54 13.78 -11.97
N LYS A 5 -9.03 14.75 -12.74
CA LYS A 5 -8.39 16.08 -12.78
C LYS A 5 -8.52 16.76 -11.41
N PRO A 6 -7.45 17.37 -10.87
CA PRO A 6 -7.54 18.10 -9.59
C PRO A 6 -8.61 19.21 -9.66
N THR A 7 -9.36 19.37 -8.58
CA THR A 7 -10.28 20.49 -8.36
C THR A 7 -10.04 21.05 -6.97
N GLU A 8 -10.58 22.22 -6.66
CA GLU A 8 -10.37 22.89 -5.36
C GLU A 8 -10.73 22.02 -4.16
N ASN A 9 -11.82 21.27 -4.26
CA ASN A 9 -12.30 20.41 -3.18
C ASN A 9 -11.90 18.94 -3.32
N SER A 10 -11.24 18.55 -4.42
CA SER A 10 -10.81 17.17 -4.61
C SER A 10 -9.50 16.87 -3.87
N THR A 11 -9.39 15.66 -3.33
CA THR A 11 -8.20 15.23 -2.60
C THR A 11 -7.82 13.79 -2.86
N ALA A 12 -6.53 13.50 -2.69
CA ALA A 12 -6.02 12.16 -2.53
C ALA A 12 -5.85 11.84 -1.05
N LEU A 13 -6.56 10.82 -0.57
CA LEU A 13 -6.43 10.29 0.79
C LEU A 13 -5.38 9.19 0.81
N ILE A 14 -4.27 9.40 1.52
CA ILE A 14 -3.13 8.47 1.54
C ILE A 14 -2.91 7.94 2.95
N THR A 15 -3.07 6.63 3.14
CA THR A 15 -2.78 5.96 4.40
C THR A 15 -1.31 5.53 4.49
N GLY A 16 -0.75 5.54 5.71
CA GLY A 16 0.66 5.22 5.90
C GLY A 16 1.62 6.29 5.36
N ALA A 17 1.15 7.54 5.23
CA ALA A 17 1.88 8.63 4.58
C ALA A 17 3.06 9.19 5.39
N SER A 18 3.34 8.69 6.59
CA SER A 18 4.41 9.21 7.45
C SER A 18 5.83 8.77 7.06
N GLY A 19 6.00 8.05 5.94
CA GLY A 19 7.29 7.60 5.42
C GLY A 19 7.16 6.54 4.32
N GLY A 20 8.28 6.13 3.76
CA GLY A 20 8.37 5.07 2.75
C GLY A 20 7.51 5.34 1.51
N ILE A 21 6.93 4.27 0.95
CA ILE A 21 6.13 4.36 -0.29
C ILE A 21 4.97 5.34 -0.16
N GLY A 22 4.31 5.42 1.01
CA GLY A 22 3.16 6.31 1.22
C GLY A 22 3.52 7.80 1.13
N ALA A 23 4.66 8.20 1.67
CA ALA A 23 5.16 9.57 1.57
C ALA A 23 5.55 9.90 0.11
N GLU A 24 6.19 8.97 -0.59
CA GLU A 24 6.57 9.16 -2.00
C GLU A 24 5.34 9.20 -2.93
N ILE A 25 4.29 8.41 -2.65
CA ILE A 25 3.01 8.52 -3.38
C ILE A 25 2.39 9.89 -3.15
N ALA A 26 2.45 10.43 -1.91
CA ALA A 26 1.94 11.76 -1.62
C ALA A 26 2.71 12.84 -2.40
N ARG A 27 4.05 12.76 -2.47
CA ARG A 27 4.89 13.66 -3.29
C ARG A 27 4.53 13.57 -4.78
N GLU A 28 4.38 12.36 -5.29
CA GLU A 28 4.07 12.15 -6.70
C GLU A 28 2.68 12.68 -7.09
N LEU A 29 1.68 12.55 -6.21
CA LEU A 29 0.34 13.10 -6.42
C LEU A 29 0.33 14.63 -6.26
N ALA A 30 1.04 15.18 -5.27
CA ALA A 30 1.21 16.62 -5.09
C ALA A 30 1.90 17.27 -6.31
N ARG A 31 2.96 16.65 -6.82
CA ARG A 31 3.66 17.09 -8.05
C ARG A 31 2.74 17.14 -9.26
N ARG A 32 1.67 16.31 -9.28
CA ARG A 32 0.63 16.32 -10.33
C ARG A 32 -0.51 17.30 -10.03
N GLY A 33 -0.40 18.10 -8.97
CA GLY A 33 -1.35 19.14 -8.62
C GLY A 33 -2.53 18.65 -7.77
N HIS A 34 -2.51 17.40 -7.26
CA HIS A 34 -3.57 16.92 -6.38
C HIS A 34 -3.38 17.43 -4.95
N GLY A 35 -4.45 17.97 -4.34
CA GLY A 35 -4.53 18.13 -2.90
C GLY A 35 -4.40 16.77 -2.21
N VAL A 36 -3.83 16.73 -1.00
CA VAL A 36 -3.60 15.48 -0.27
C VAL A 36 -4.13 15.53 1.16
N VAL A 37 -4.64 14.41 1.63
CA VAL A 37 -4.92 14.15 3.05
C VAL A 37 -4.03 12.99 3.50
N LEU A 38 -3.11 13.30 4.39
CA LEU A 38 -2.08 12.37 4.87
C LEU A 38 -2.55 11.70 6.16
N VAL A 39 -2.63 10.37 6.16
CA VAL A 39 -3.13 9.58 7.31
C VAL A 39 -2.03 8.67 7.84
N ALA A 40 -1.68 8.79 9.12
CA ALA A 40 -0.82 7.86 9.85
C ALA A 40 -0.90 8.12 11.37
N ARG A 41 -0.21 7.30 12.17
CA ARG A 41 -0.14 7.48 13.63
C ARG A 41 0.79 8.63 14.05
N ARG A 42 1.88 8.87 13.33
CA ARG A 42 2.94 9.84 13.68
C ARG A 42 2.59 11.24 13.18
N LYS A 43 1.85 11.99 14.01
CA LYS A 43 1.33 13.32 13.67
C LYS A 43 2.42 14.29 13.19
N SER A 44 3.53 14.41 13.92
CA SER A 44 4.62 15.33 13.57
C SER A 44 5.22 15.08 12.19
N ARG A 45 5.39 13.80 11.79
CA ARG A 45 5.88 13.46 10.45
C ARG A 45 4.88 13.83 9.35
N LEU A 46 3.58 13.69 9.63
CA LEU A 46 2.53 14.12 8.69
C LEU A 46 2.53 15.63 8.50
N GLU A 47 2.64 16.40 9.59
CA GLU A 47 2.67 17.87 9.56
C GLU A 47 3.90 18.40 8.81
N THR A 48 5.06 17.77 9.01
CA THR A 48 6.28 18.11 8.29
C THR A 48 6.10 17.88 6.78
N LEU A 49 5.59 16.70 6.40
CA LEU A 49 5.35 16.38 4.99
C LEU A 49 4.27 17.28 4.37
N ALA A 50 3.19 17.57 5.10
CA ALA A 50 2.13 18.46 4.61
C ALA A 50 2.67 19.86 4.32
N LYS A 51 3.50 20.41 5.23
CA LYS A 51 4.15 21.72 5.05
C LYS A 51 5.10 21.72 3.84
N GLU A 52 5.89 20.66 3.68
CA GLU A 52 6.77 20.47 2.52
C GLU A 52 5.96 20.52 1.22
N LEU A 53 4.91 19.68 1.11
CA LEU A 53 4.12 19.54 -0.11
C LEU A 53 3.34 20.81 -0.46
N SER A 54 2.77 21.50 0.55
CA SER A 54 2.08 22.76 0.33
C SER A 54 3.06 23.86 -0.13
N GLY A 55 4.26 23.91 0.45
CA GLY A 55 5.27 24.91 0.11
C GLY A 55 5.88 24.68 -1.28
N GLU A 56 6.13 23.43 -1.66
CA GLU A 56 6.81 23.09 -2.91
C GLU A 56 5.84 23.11 -4.12
N TYR A 57 4.60 22.58 -3.94
CA TYR A 57 3.67 22.39 -5.05
C TYR A 57 2.45 23.32 -5.02
N GLY A 58 2.29 24.14 -3.96
CA GLY A 58 1.15 25.05 -3.83
C GLY A 58 -0.19 24.37 -3.66
N ILE A 59 -0.22 23.08 -3.26
CA ILE A 59 -1.43 22.29 -3.09
C ILE A 59 -1.95 22.37 -1.65
N ARG A 60 -3.23 22.07 -1.47
CA ARG A 60 -3.81 21.85 -0.15
C ARG A 60 -3.34 20.51 0.41
N ALA A 61 -2.70 20.52 1.59
CA ALA A 61 -2.24 19.33 2.28
C ALA A 61 -2.77 19.31 3.72
N GLU A 62 -3.61 18.34 4.02
CA GLU A 62 -4.23 18.15 5.33
C GLU A 62 -3.67 16.90 6.01
N THR A 63 -3.80 16.83 7.33
CA THR A 63 -3.31 15.68 8.10
C THR A 63 -4.38 15.11 9.02
N ILE A 64 -4.45 13.77 9.12
CA ILE A 64 -5.30 13.05 10.05
C ILE A 64 -4.45 12.04 10.81
N ALA A 65 -4.23 12.30 12.11
CA ALA A 65 -3.57 11.32 12.97
C ALA A 65 -4.58 10.20 13.33
N ALA A 66 -4.35 9.00 12.80
CA ALA A 66 -5.23 7.85 13.00
C ALA A 66 -4.46 6.54 13.14
N ASP A 67 -4.95 5.69 14.03
CA ASP A 67 -4.52 4.30 14.17
C ASP A 67 -5.53 3.40 13.42
N LEU A 68 -5.11 2.86 12.29
CA LEU A 68 -5.97 2.05 11.43
C LEU A 68 -6.29 0.65 12.00
N ALA A 69 -5.60 0.21 13.04
CA ALA A 69 -6.00 -0.99 13.77
C ALA A 69 -7.29 -0.77 14.57
N LYS A 70 -7.63 0.48 14.91
CA LYS A 70 -8.77 0.81 15.77
C LYS A 70 -10.00 1.21 14.95
N PRO A 71 -11.14 0.49 15.05
CA PRO A 71 -12.36 0.81 14.31
C PRO A 71 -12.83 2.25 14.49
N ALA A 72 -12.84 2.77 15.73
CA ALA A 72 -13.22 4.15 16.02
C ALA A 72 -12.30 5.20 15.38
N SER A 73 -11.02 4.89 15.15
CA SER A 73 -10.11 5.78 14.41
C SER A 73 -10.41 5.79 12.92
N ARG A 74 -10.74 4.64 12.34
CA ARG A 74 -11.10 4.53 10.92
C ARG A 74 -12.38 5.29 10.61
N SER A 75 -13.43 5.12 11.44
CA SER A 75 -14.71 5.81 11.24
C SER A 75 -14.60 7.33 11.31
N ARG A 76 -13.66 7.88 12.08
CA ARG A 76 -13.43 9.33 12.16
C ARG A 76 -12.82 9.93 10.89
N ILE A 77 -12.18 9.12 10.04
CA ILE A 77 -11.53 9.65 8.83
C ILE A 77 -12.57 10.28 7.89
N SER A 78 -13.68 9.61 7.62
CA SER A 78 -14.73 10.14 6.75
C SER A 78 -15.38 11.41 7.31
N GLY A 79 -15.67 11.44 8.61
CA GLY A 79 -16.17 12.64 9.27
C GLY A 79 -15.22 13.84 9.10
N ARG A 80 -13.92 13.59 9.28
CA ARG A 80 -12.90 14.64 9.11
C ARG A 80 -12.80 15.14 7.68
N ILE A 81 -12.92 14.28 6.67
CA ILE A 81 -12.98 14.65 5.26
C ILE A 81 -14.19 15.57 5.00
N THR A 82 -15.36 15.23 5.54
CA THR A 82 -16.58 16.04 5.42
C THR A 82 -16.43 17.40 6.11
N GLU A 83 -15.86 17.46 7.32
CA GLU A 83 -15.61 18.72 8.04
C GLU A 83 -14.65 19.65 7.27
N LEU A 84 -13.69 19.08 6.54
CA LEU A 84 -12.75 19.84 5.70
C LEU A 84 -13.36 20.31 4.38
N GLY A 85 -14.60 19.90 4.07
CA GLY A 85 -15.28 20.20 2.80
C GLY A 85 -14.61 19.52 1.60
N LEU A 86 -13.96 18.36 1.80
CA LEU A 86 -13.19 17.67 0.77
C LEU A 86 -13.95 16.48 0.19
N GLU A 87 -13.65 16.19 -1.07
CA GLU A 87 -14.10 14.99 -1.79
C GLU A 87 -12.90 14.08 -2.12
N VAL A 88 -12.95 12.83 -1.70
CA VAL A 88 -11.90 11.87 -2.02
C VAL A 88 -12.09 11.37 -3.45
N ASP A 89 -11.23 11.82 -4.36
CA ASP A 89 -11.16 11.35 -5.74
C ASP A 89 -10.10 10.28 -5.94
N ILE A 90 -9.07 10.27 -5.08
CA ILE A 90 -8.02 9.24 -5.09
C ILE A 90 -7.91 8.66 -3.68
N LEU A 91 -8.08 7.35 -3.54
CA LEU A 91 -7.84 6.63 -2.30
C LEU A 91 -6.56 5.78 -2.44
N VAL A 92 -5.60 5.97 -1.54
CA VAL A 92 -4.37 5.18 -1.48
C VAL A 92 -4.33 4.38 -0.18
N ASN A 93 -4.65 3.10 -0.25
CA ASN A 93 -4.52 2.15 0.83
C ASN A 93 -3.09 1.60 0.86
N ASN A 94 -2.21 2.30 1.56
CA ASN A 94 -0.78 1.97 1.63
C ASN A 94 -0.34 1.56 3.05
N ALA A 95 -1.05 1.99 4.10
CA ALA A 95 -0.65 1.67 5.47
C ALA A 95 -0.44 0.17 5.68
N GLY A 96 0.64 -0.18 6.36
CA GLY A 96 0.94 -1.56 6.65
C GLY A 96 2.24 -1.74 7.43
N PHE A 97 2.36 -2.91 7.99
CA PHE A 97 3.57 -3.44 8.59
C PHE A 97 3.58 -4.96 8.42
N ALA A 98 4.70 -5.59 8.62
CA ALA A 98 4.81 -7.05 8.63
C ALA A 98 5.17 -7.55 10.02
N THR A 99 4.81 -8.80 10.30
CA THR A 99 5.33 -9.62 11.36
C THR A 99 6.17 -10.73 10.74
N GLY A 100 7.18 -11.19 11.42
CA GLY A 100 8.08 -12.24 10.94
C GLY A 100 8.45 -13.22 12.05
N GLY A 101 8.80 -14.45 11.66
CA GLY A 101 9.18 -15.52 12.56
C GLY A 101 8.25 -16.73 12.53
N PRO A 102 8.59 -17.79 13.29
CA PRO A 102 7.75 -18.98 13.40
C PRO A 102 6.38 -18.64 13.98
N PHE A 103 5.31 -18.98 13.28
CA PHE A 103 3.94 -18.59 13.69
C PHE A 103 3.52 -19.15 15.04
N HIS A 104 4.03 -20.32 15.42
CA HIS A 104 3.76 -20.91 16.75
C HIS A 104 4.36 -20.11 17.92
N ALA A 105 5.30 -19.19 17.65
CA ALA A 105 5.91 -18.29 18.63
C ALA A 105 5.46 -16.83 18.45
N ALA A 106 4.54 -16.56 17.50
CA ALA A 106 4.06 -15.21 17.23
C ALA A 106 3.15 -14.69 18.36
N ASP A 107 3.17 -13.38 18.57
CA ASP A 107 2.19 -12.70 19.42
C ASP A 107 0.83 -12.61 18.70
N PRO A 108 -0.23 -13.29 19.19
CA PRO A 108 -1.55 -13.29 18.56
C PRO A 108 -2.15 -11.87 18.40
N ALA A 109 -1.89 -10.98 19.37
CA ALA A 109 -2.42 -9.61 19.32
C ALA A 109 -1.78 -8.83 18.16
N ARG A 110 -0.48 -9.04 17.93
CA ARG A 110 0.25 -8.39 16.84
C ARG A 110 -0.16 -8.93 15.48
N GLU A 111 -0.42 -10.23 15.36
CA GLU A 111 -0.94 -10.85 14.14
C GLU A 111 -2.34 -10.31 13.80
N LEU A 112 -3.22 -10.19 14.80
CA LEU A 112 -4.54 -9.58 14.61
C LEU A 112 -4.46 -8.11 14.23
N GLU A 113 -3.59 -7.32 14.87
CA GLU A 113 -3.34 -5.92 14.50
C GLU A 113 -2.91 -5.81 13.03
N GLN A 114 -2.07 -6.73 12.55
CA GLN A 114 -1.66 -6.78 11.15
C GLN A 114 -2.86 -6.98 10.21
N VAL A 115 -3.75 -7.92 10.52
CA VAL A 115 -4.96 -8.16 9.73
C VAL A 115 -5.88 -6.94 9.73
N GLN A 116 -6.06 -6.29 10.89
CA GLN A 116 -6.85 -5.07 11.00
C GLN A 116 -6.34 -3.93 10.12
N VAL A 117 -5.01 -3.75 10.06
CA VAL A 117 -4.41 -2.69 9.25
C VAL A 117 -4.34 -3.05 7.76
N LEU A 118 -3.92 -4.29 7.43
CA LEU A 118 -3.67 -4.69 6.04
C LEU A 118 -4.93 -5.10 5.28
N VAL A 119 -5.97 -5.58 5.98
CA VAL A 119 -7.19 -6.10 5.35
C VAL A 119 -8.40 -5.26 5.74
N GLU A 120 -8.74 -5.22 7.02
CA GLU A 120 -9.97 -4.58 7.49
C GLU A 120 -10.01 -3.09 7.15
N ALA A 121 -8.89 -2.36 7.36
CA ALA A 121 -8.82 -0.94 7.01
C ALA A 121 -8.98 -0.70 5.50
N VAL A 122 -8.41 -1.56 4.65
CA VAL A 122 -8.56 -1.47 3.19
C VAL A 122 -10.02 -1.65 2.79
N VAL A 123 -10.71 -2.65 3.34
CA VAL A 123 -12.13 -2.90 3.07
C VAL A 123 -12.98 -1.73 3.54
N VAL A 124 -12.80 -1.28 4.78
CA VAL A 124 -13.60 -0.19 5.38
C VAL A 124 -13.42 1.12 4.60
N LEU A 125 -12.20 1.54 4.33
CA LEU A 125 -11.96 2.80 3.61
C LEU A 125 -12.46 2.71 2.16
N THR A 126 -12.26 1.60 1.49
CA THR A 126 -12.78 1.39 0.14
C THR A 126 -14.30 1.44 0.13
N SER A 127 -14.98 0.72 1.04
CA SER A 127 -16.45 0.72 1.15
C SER A 127 -17.01 2.10 1.51
N THR A 128 -16.24 2.91 2.22
CA THR A 128 -16.65 4.28 2.60
C THR A 128 -16.62 5.23 1.41
N PHE A 129 -15.57 5.20 0.59
CA PHE A 129 -15.37 6.23 -0.45
C PHE A 129 -15.80 5.80 -1.85
N LEU A 130 -15.78 4.50 -2.16
CA LEU A 130 -16.12 3.98 -3.48
C LEU A 130 -17.54 4.31 -3.94
N PRO A 131 -18.61 4.24 -3.11
CA PRO A 131 -19.96 4.55 -3.57
C PRO A 131 -20.09 5.95 -4.15
N ASP A 132 -19.43 6.93 -3.54
CA ASP A 132 -19.43 8.31 -4.01
C ASP A 132 -18.62 8.47 -5.31
N MET A 133 -17.50 7.79 -5.44
CA MET A 133 -16.71 7.75 -6.68
C MET A 133 -17.55 7.18 -7.84
N VAL A 134 -18.26 6.08 -7.60
CA VAL A 134 -19.16 5.45 -8.60
C VAL A 134 -20.29 6.39 -8.98
N ARG A 135 -20.95 7.03 -8.00
CA ARG A 135 -22.05 7.97 -8.23
C ARG A 135 -21.61 9.17 -9.08
N ARG A 136 -20.41 9.70 -8.80
CA ARG A 136 -19.82 10.81 -9.58
C ARG A 136 -19.17 10.34 -10.89
N ARG A 137 -19.09 9.03 -11.13
CA ARG A 137 -18.35 8.41 -12.25
C ARG A 137 -16.89 8.92 -12.34
N ARG A 138 -16.29 9.13 -11.17
CA ARG A 138 -14.99 9.77 -11.01
C ARG A 138 -14.30 9.26 -9.77
N GLY A 139 -13.19 8.53 -9.95
CA GLY A 139 -12.41 8.01 -8.82
C GLY A 139 -11.23 7.15 -9.24
N ALA A 140 -10.28 7.03 -8.34
CA ALA A 140 -9.13 6.15 -8.51
C ALA A 140 -8.72 5.55 -7.15
N ILE A 141 -8.45 4.25 -7.10
CA ILE A 141 -8.03 3.54 -5.89
C ILE A 141 -6.71 2.83 -6.16
N LEU A 142 -5.69 3.15 -5.37
CA LEU A 142 -4.40 2.46 -5.37
C LEU A 142 -4.26 1.64 -4.08
N ASN A 143 -4.28 0.34 -4.20
CA ASN A 143 -4.05 -0.57 -3.08
C ASN A 143 -2.62 -1.10 -3.12
N VAL A 144 -1.84 -0.84 -2.07
CA VAL A 144 -0.46 -1.33 -1.98
C VAL A 144 -0.46 -2.76 -1.44
N ALA A 145 -0.38 -3.71 -2.37
CA ALA A 145 -0.17 -5.12 -2.10
C ALA A 145 1.34 -5.42 -1.86
N SER A 146 1.86 -6.48 -2.43
CA SER A 146 3.28 -6.88 -2.43
C SER A 146 3.48 -8.03 -3.40
N THR A 147 4.71 -8.31 -3.84
CA THR A 147 5.05 -9.58 -4.48
C THR A 147 4.87 -10.77 -3.54
N ALA A 148 4.88 -10.55 -2.22
CA ALA A 148 4.47 -11.51 -1.20
C ALA A 148 3.02 -12.03 -1.38
N ALA A 149 2.17 -11.27 -2.07
CA ALA A 149 0.80 -11.68 -2.40
C ALA A 149 0.73 -12.83 -3.41
N MET A 150 1.79 -13.06 -4.17
CA MET A 150 1.80 -13.99 -5.31
C MET A 150 2.26 -15.41 -4.94
N GLN A 151 2.65 -15.60 -3.67
CA GLN A 151 3.11 -16.90 -3.17
C GLN A 151 3.01 -16.97 -1.64
N PRO A 152 2.82 -18.17 -1.06
CA PRO A 152 2.93 -18.34 0.37
C PRO A 152 4.36 -18.04 0.84
N LEU A 153 4.48 -17.31 1.97
CA LEU A 153 5.79 -17.06 2.58
C LEU A 153 5.84 -17.69 3.97
N PRO A 154 6.56 -18.81 4.15
CA PRO A 154 6.92 -19.31 5.48
C PRO A 154 7.56 -18.20 6.32
N TYR A 155 7.34 -18.20 7.61
CA TYR A 155 7.79 -17.18 8.58
C TYR A 155 7.20 -15.78 8.40
N ALA A 156 6.28 -15.60 7.41
CA ALA A 156 5.49 -14.39 7.20
C ALA A 156 4.06 -14.74 6.70
N ALA A 157 3.48 -15.79 7.28
CA ALA A 157 2.22 -16.35 6.81
C ALA A 157 1.07 -15.33 6.85
N GLY A 158 0.89 -14.63 7.97
CA GLY A 158 -0.13 -13.58 8.14
C GLY A 158 0.03 -12.45 7.11
N TYR A 159 1.26 -11.98 6.93
CA TYR A 159 1.57 -10.91 5.98
C TYR A 159 1.27 -11.32 4.53
N SER A 160 1.78 -12.47 4.08
CA SER A 160 1.57 -12.92 2.70
C SER A 160 0.08 -13.18 2.40
N ALA A 161 -0.65 -13.77 3.35
CA ALA A 161 -2.09 -13.98 3.24
C ALA A 161 -2.86 -12.65 3.16
N ALA A 162 -2.54 -11.67 4.02
CA ALA A 162 -3.16 -10.36 3.98
C ALA A 162 -2.89 -9.63 2.65
N LYS A 163 -1.66 -9.70 2.13
CA LYS A 163 -1.31 -9.09 0.84
C LYS A 163 -1.95 -9.83 -0.34
N ALA A 164 -2.14 -11.16 -0.27
CA ALA A 164 -2.90 -11.93 -1.25
C ALA A 164 -4.38 -11.52 -1.27
N TYR A 165 -4.98 -11.28 -0.09
CA TYR A 165 -6.32 -10.71 0.01
C TYR A 165 -6.40 -9.37 -0.73
N VAL A 166 -5.49 -8.43 -0.43
CA VAL A 166 -5.48 -7.08 -1.05
C VAL A 166 -5.32 -7.17 -2.57
N LEU A 167 -4.44 -8.05 -3.06
CA LEU A 167 -4.24 -8.25 -4.50
C LEU A 167 -5.53 -8.76 -5.17
N THR A 168 -6.10 -9.86 -4.68
CA THR A 168 -7.31 -10.47 -5.24
C THR A 168 -8.51 -9.52 -5.15
N PHE A 169 -8.70 -8.87 -4.00
CA PHE A 169 -9.74 -7.85 -3.80
C PHE A 169 -9.63 -6.71 -4.82
N SER A 170 -8.42 -6.22 -5.05
CA SER A 170 -8.18 -5.11 -6.00
C SER A 170 -8.46 -5.53 -7.44
N GLU A 171 -8.08 -6.74 -7.83
CA GLU A 171 -8.32 -7.26 -9.19
C GLU A 171 -9.80 -7.47 -9.47
N ALA A 172 -10.55 -8.03 -8.51
CA ALA A 172 -11.99 -8.20 -8.60
C ALA A 172 -12.69 -6.82 -8.70
N LEU A 173 -12.37 -5.92 -7.78
CA LEU A 173 -12.96 -4.60 -7.73
C LEU A 173 -12.65 -3.77 -8.99
N HIS A 174 -11.44 -3.90 -9.56
CA HIS A 174 -11.09 -3.29 -10.84
C HIS A 174 -12.08 -3.68 -11.94
N ALA A 175 -12.41 -4.98 -12.05
CA ALA A 175 -13.34 -5.48 -13.07
C ALA A 175 -14.78 -4.98 -12.82
N GLU A 176 -15.20 -4.88 -11.55
CA GLU A 176 -16.54 -4.42 -11.18
C GLU A 176 -16.79 -2.95 -11.53
N VAL A 177 -15.77 -2.07 -11.33
CA VAL A 177 -15.99 -0.62 -11.35
C VAL A 177 -15.46 0.09 -12.61
N GLN A 178 -14.73 -0.59 -13.49
CA GLN A 178 -14.18 0.05 -14.71
C GLN A 178 -15.25 0.68 -15.60
N GLY A 179 -16.46 0.10 -15.67
CA GLY A 179 -17.62 0.65 -16.38
C GLY A 179 -18.25 1.87 -15.71
N HIS A 180 -17.87 2.16 -14.47
CA HIS A 180 -18.43 3.25 -13.65
C HIS A 180 -17.51 4.48 -13.58
N GLY A 181 -16.48 4.58 -14.40
CA GLY A 181 -15.54 5.71 -14.41
C GLY A 181 -14.58 5.72 -13.22
N VAL A 182 -14.43 4.59 -12.54
CA VAL A 182 -13.50 4.40 -11.42
C VAL A 182 -12.39 3.43 -11.83
N THR A 183 -11.16 3.72 -11.45
CA THR A 183 -10.01 2.84 -11.68
C THR A 183 -9.51 2.28 -10.35
N VAL A 184 -9.25 0.98 -10.30
CA VAL A 184 -8.60 0.32 -9.15
C VAL A 184 -7.31 -0.35 -9.62
N THR A 185 -6.21 -0.08 -8.93
CA THR A 185 -4.90 -0.64 -9.24
C THR A 185 -4.28 -1.26 -7.99
N ALA A 186 -3.81 -2.50 -8.11
CA ALA A 186 -2.94 -3.11 -7.11
C ALA A 186 -1.48 -2.79 -7.44
N LEU A 187 -0.78 -2.12 -6.54
CA LEU A 187 0.67 -1.97 -6.59
C LEU A 187 1.30 -3.12 -5.80
N ALA A 188 2.06 -3.98 -6.44
CA ALA A 188 2.71 -5.13 -5.84
C ALA A 188 4.25 -4.99 -5.91
N PRO A 189 4.85 -4.14 -5.04
CA PRO A 189 6.31 -3.97 -5.03
C PRO A 189 7.00 -5.23 -4.50
N GLY A 190 8.21 -5.46 -4.97
CA GLY A 190 9.19 -6.32 -4.32
C GLY A 190 9.75 -5.66 -3.06
N PRO A 191 10.92 -6.08 -2.59
CA PRO A 191 11.63 -5.40 -1.51
C PRO A 191 11.92 -3.95 -1.88
N VAL A 192 11.59 -3.02 -0.95
CA VAL A 192 11.79 -1.58 -1.12
C VAL A 192 12.65 -1.07 0.03
N GLU A 193 13.58 -0.17 -0.27
CA GLU A 193 14.43 0.50 0.73
C GLU A 193 13.57 1.42 1.61
N THR A 194 13.16 0.92 2.77
CA THR A 194 12.34 1.67 3.75
C THR A 194 12.54 1.10 5.16
N ASP A 195 12.14 1.85 6.19
CA ASP A 195 12.12 1.38 7.59
C ASP A 195 11.20 0.16 7.83
N PHE A 196 10.47 -0.30 6.81
CA PHE A 196 9.45 -1.35 6.90
C PHE A 196 9.98 -2.64 7.52
N TRP A 197 11.16 -3.08 7.08
CA TRP A 197 11.79 -4.32 7.52
C TRP A 197 12.32 -4.24 8.94
N GLN A 198 12.82 -3.06 9.36
CA GLN A 198 13.25 -2.81 10.73
C GLN A 198 12.07 -2.87 11.70
N VAL A 199 10.92 -2.29 11.30
CA VAL A 199 9.66 -2.34 12.10
C VAL A 199 9.11 -3.75 12.18
N ALA A 200 9.31 -4.58 11.16
CA ALA A 200 8.89 -5.98 11.12
C ALA A 200 9.68 -6.88 12.09
N GLY A 201 10.83 -6.41 12.61
CA GLY A 201 11.73 -7.24 13.43
C GLY A 201 12.30 -8.43 12.68
N TRP A 202 12.25 -8.39 11.36
CA TRP A 202 12.61 -9.54 10.53
C TRP A 202 14.11 -9.58 10.27
N GLN A 203 14.73 -10.64 10.78
CA GLN A 203 16.12 -10.97 10.51
C GLN A 203 16.17 -12.27 9.70
N ALA A 204 16.67 -12.20 8.47
CA ALA A 204 16.97 -13.40 7.70
C ALA A 204 18.42 -13.81 7.99
N GLY A 205 18.61 -14.94 8.71
CA GLY A 205 19.94 -15.44 9.05
C GLY A 205 20.79 -14.47 9.87
N GLY A 206 20.21 -13.77 10.86
CA GLY A 206 20.95 -12.83 11.71
C GLY A 206 21.34 -11.50 11.04
N GLN A 207 20.94 -11.30 9.78
CA GLN A 207 21.14 -10.06 9.02
C GLN A 207 19.79 -9.40 8.73
N SER A 208 19.78 -8.06 8.56
CA SER A 208 18.58 -7.38 8.09
C SER A 208 18.16 -7.94 6.71
N PHE A 209 16.84 -8.12 6.51
CA PHE A 209 16.28 -8.69 5.27
C PHE A 209 16.79 -7.96 4.01
N GLU A 210 17.04 -6.67 4.11
CA GLU A 210 17.59 -5.84 3.03
C GLU A 210 18.95 -6.33 2.53
N ARG A 211 19.79 -6.83 3.45
CA ARG A 211 21.12 -7.39 3.10
C ARG A 211 21.05 -8.79 2.50
N ALA A 212 19.95 -9.50 2.75
CA ALA A 212 19.72 -10.83 2.18
C ALA A 212 19.13 -10.78 0.76
N VAL A 213 18.60 -9.62 0.34
CA VAL A 213 17.99 -9.43 -0.99
C VAL A 213 19.08 -8.98 -1.98
N PRO A 214 19.22 -9.66 -3.14
CA PRO A 214 20.15 -9.23 -4.19
C PRO A 214 19.84 -7.80 -4.66
N SER A 215 20.88 -6.95 -4.78
CA SER A 215 20.77 -5.54 -5.19
C SER A 215 19.86 -5.26 -6.41
N PRO A 216 19.83 -6.10 -7.46
CA PRO A 216 18.93 -5.85 -8.61
C PRO A 216 17.44 -5.98 -8.30
N ALA A 217 17.08 -6.59 -7.16
CA ALA A 217 15.69 -6.77 -6.73
C ALA A 217 15.20 -5.66 -5.79
N LEU A 218 16.09 -4.83 -5.27
CA LEU A 218 15.77 -3.67 -4.45
C LEU A 218 15.39 -2.48 -5.35
N ILE A 219 14.31 -1.81 -4.99
CA ILE A 219 13.88 -0.57 -5.66
C ILE A 219 13.71 0.54 -4.61
N SER A 220 13.85 1.79 -5.04
CA SER A 220 13.59 2.94 -4.17
C SER A 220 12.08 3.08 -3.89
N ALA A 221 11.73 3.69 -2.75
CA ALA A 221 10.35 4.04 -2.46
C ALA A 221 9.76 5.00 -3.52
N GLN A 222 10.59 5.89 -4.06
CA GLN A 222 10.22 6.83 -5.11
C GLN A 222 9.86 6.11 -6.42
N ASP A 223 10.66 5.11 -6.85
CA ASP A 223 10.37 4.36 -8.08
C ASP A 223 9.13 3.50 -7.92
N ALA A 224 8.92 2.90 -6.73
CA ALA A 224 7.71 2.15 -6.43
C ALA A 224 6.47 3.06 -6.47
N ALA A 225 6.55 4.24 -5.87
CA ALA A 225 5.48 5.23 -5.87
C ALA A 225 5.14 5.72 -7.29
N ARG A 226 6.15 6.12 -8.05
CA ARG A 226 5.99 6.55 -9.45
C ARG A 226 5.33 5.46 -10.29
N ALA A 227 5.84 4.22 -10.22
CA ALA A 227 5.26 3.10 -10.96
C ALA A 227 3.80 2.85 -10.58
N GLY A 228 3.46 2.95 -9.28
CA GLY A 228 2.10 2.81 -8.77
C GLY A 228 1.16 3.88 -9.32
N VAL A 229 1.55 5.14 -9.21
CA VAL A 229 0.73 6.28 -9.67
C VAL A 229 0.61 6.30 -11.20
N ASP A 230 1.66 5.98 -11.95
CA ASP A 230 1.62 5.84 -13.42
C ASP A 230 0.72 4.68 -13.85
N GLY A 231 0.79 3.57 -13.11
CA GLY A 231 -0.08 2.42 -13.35
C GLY A 231 -1.55 2.74 -13.12
N LEU A 232 -1.86 3.45 -12.04
CA LEU A 232 -3.19 3.93 -11.73
C LEU A 232 -3.70 4.89 -12.81
N ALA A 233 -2.88 5.86 -13.22
CA ALA A 233 -3.19 6.80 -14.29
C ALA A 233 -3.44 6.12 -15.63
N SER A 234 -2.77 4.99 -15.88
CA SER A 234 -2.90 4.20 -17.11
C SER A 234 -3.99 3.13 -17.04
N GLY A 235 -4.75 3.06 -15.94
CA GLY A 235 -5.82 2.07 -15.76
C GLY A 235 -5.32 0.63 -15.65
N LYS A 236 -4.09 0.40 -15.19
CA LYS A 236 -3.54 -0.95 -15.02
C LYS A 236 -4.15 -1.64 -13.81
N ARG A 237 -4.58 -2.88 -13.97
CA ARG A 237 -5.12 -3.71 -12.87
C ARG A 237 -4.06 -4.02 -11.80
N VAL A 238 -2.85 -4.44 -12.24
CA VAL A 238 -1.74 -4.80 -11.37
C VAL A 238 -0.45 -4.18 -11.88
N VAL A 239 0.34 -3.62 -10.98
CA VAL A 239 1.67 -3.06 -11.25
C VAL A 239 2.70 -3.75 -10.37
N VAL A 240 3.66 -4.42 -10.98
CA VAL A 240 4.87 -4.94 -10.32
C VAL A 240 6.03 -4.06 -10.77
N PRO A 241 6.58 -3.19 -9.89
CA PRO A 241 7.69 -2.33 -10.25
C PRO A 241 8.99 -3.12 -10.48
N GLY A 242 9.81 -2.66 -11.41
CA GLY A 242 11.08 -3.29 -11.76
C GLY A 242 10.92 -4.47 -12.73
N LEU A 243 11.59 -4.38 -13.88
CA LEU A 243 11.54 -5.44 -14.90
C LEU A 243 12.03 -6.80 -14.38
N PRO A 244 13.15 -6.90 -13.61
CA PRO A 244 13.61 -8.19 -13.09
C PRO A 244 12.57 -8.84 -12.17
N MET A 245 11.97 -8.07 -11.26
CA MET A 245 10.96 -8.57 -10.33
C MET A 245 9.69 -9.01 -11.07
N ARG A 246 9.26 -8.24 -12.06
CA ARG A 246 8.11 -8.59 -12.89
C ARG A 246 8.34 -9.91 -13.64
N ALA A 247 9.51 -10.09 -14.24
CA ALA A 247 9.88 -11.33 -14.92
C ALA A 247 9.93 -12.52 -13.96
N ALA A 248 10.52 -12.35 -12.77
CA ALA A 248 10.57 -13.38 -11.75
C ALA A 248 9.17 -13.80 -11.30
N MET A 249 8.26 -12.86 -11.04
CA MET A 249 6.89 -13.15 -10.62
C MET A 249 6.08 -13.87 -11.72
N LEU A 250 6.28 -13.50 -12.97
CA LEU A 250 5.66 -14.21 -14.10
C LEU A 250 6.18 -15.64 -14.23
N ALA A 251 7.48 -15.86 -14.10
CA ALA A 251 8.09 -17.18 -14.16
C ALA A 251 7.62 -18.09 -13.01
N THR A 252 7.59 -17.56 -11.78
CA THR A 252 7.19 -18.34 -10.60
C THR A 252 5.70 -18.67 -10.55
N ARG A 253 4.86 -18.00 -11.33
CA ARG A 253 3.41 -18.23 -11.37
C ARG A 253 3.07 -19.67 -11.77
N TYR A 254 3.85 -20.25 -12.67
CA TYR A 254 3.61 -21.58 -13.23
C TYR A 254 4.33 -22.72 -12.46
N ILE A 255 5.16 -22.37 -11.47
CA ILE A 255 5.84 -23.38 -10.64
C ILE A 255 4.86 -23.91 -9.58
N PRO A 256 4.61 -25.25 -9.52
CA PRO A 256 3.76 -25.82 -8.48
C PRO A 256 4.26 -25.47 -7.07
N HIS A 257 3.32 -25.27 -6.14
CA HIS A 257 3.65 -24.94 -4.75
C HIS A 257 4.52 -26.00 -4.08
N ALA A 258 4.31 -27.29 -4.40
CA ALA A 258 5.13 -28.39 -3.89
C ALA A 258 6.62 -28.26 -4.23
N VAL A 259 6.95 -27.58 -5.34
CA VAL A 259 8.35 -27.34 -5.76
C VAL A 259 8.89 -26.06 -5.15
N LYS A 260 8.13 -24.97 -5.18
CA LYS A 260 8.63 -23.66 -4.74
C LYS A 260 8.65 -23.47 -3.22
N LEU A 261 7.70 -24.09 -2.47
CA LEU A 261 7.62 -23.90 -1.02
C LEU A 261 8.88 -24.33 -0.26
N PRO A 262 9.49 -25.54 -0.53
CA PRO A 262 10.70 -25.92 0.15
C PRO A 262 11.89 -24.97 -0.12
N VAL A 263 11.94 -24.40 -1.33
CA VAL A 263 12.99 -23.44 -1.71
C VAL A 263 12.79 -22.12 -0.96
N ILE A 264 11.55 -21.61 -0.96
CA ILE A 264 11.21 -20.36 -0.24
C ILE A 264 11.46 -20.56 1.26
N GLU A 265 11.01 -21.66 1.83
CA GLU A 265 11.19 -21.99 3.25
C GLU A 265 12.67 -21.98 3.65
N ARG A 266 13.54 -22.61 2.84
CA ARG A 266 15.00 -22.60 3.08
C ARG A 266 15.59 -21.19 3.03
N VAL A 267 15.11 -20.34 2.09
CA VAL A 267 15.57 -18.94 1.98
C VAL A 267 15.11 -18.12 3.17
N MET A 268 13.87 -18.35 3.63
CA MET A 268 13.23 -17.56 4.70
C MET A 268 13.69 -17.98 6.11
N ARG A 269 14.03 -19.25 6.31
CA ARG A 269 14.52 -19.77 7.60
C ARG A 269 15.85 -19.11 8.00
N GLY A 270 16.67 -18.66 7.06
CA GLY A 270 18.02 -18.21 7.29
C GLY A 270 19.00 -19.39 7.36
N ARG A 271 20.28 -19.08 7.42
CA ARG A 271 21.31 -20.06 7.77
C ARG A 271 21.45 -20.02 9.29
N ASP A 272 21.07 -21.11 9.97
CA ASP A 272 21.49 -21.36 11.33
C ASP A 272 23.02 -21.44 11.40
#